data_fafeb224dbff248bacca4a787bb1012a
#
_entry.id   fafeb224dbff248bacca4a787bb1012a
#
_cell.length_a   1.000
_cell.length_b   1.000
_cell.length_c   1.000
_cell.angle_alpha   90.00
_cell.angle_beta   90.00
_cell.angle_gamma   90.00
#
_symmetry.space_group_name_H-M   'P 1'
#
loop_
_entity.id
_entity.type
_entity.pdbx_description
1 polymer ?
#
loop_
_entity_poly.entity_id
_entity_poly.type
_entity_poly.pdbx_seq_one_letter_code
_entity_poly.pdbx_strand_id
1 'polypeptide(L)'
;EDDDKQTEIKDKYGKVWTQIADRFKDYDQHLIFESMNEEFNNDYGKPDEKAYDNINAYNQIFVDSVRATGSNNEKRWLLLPGWNTNIDYTAGDDYNFKIPTDKGCKADGKRIMISVHYYDPFNFTIDENKTAKTQWGKYAVKNYDNWGQEDYVDSQMALLNEKFVSHGYPVVIGEFGAQDKTEKFADYNEFRRYWAEYLIKAAKKNGVVCVYWDNGYNGNKGFGIINR
;
A
#
# COMPACT_ATOMS: atom_id res chain seq x y z
N GLU A 1 12.65 -14.37 4.43
CA GLU A 1 13.71 -13.40 4.19
C GLU A 1 14.93 -13.76 5.03
N ASP A 2 15.79 -14.53 4.40
CA ASP A 2 16.96 -15.14 5.05
C ASP A 2 18.09 -14.10 5.10
N ASP A 3 18.46 -13.67 6.28
CA ASP A 3 19.47 -12.63 6.50
C ASP A 3 20.82 -12.96 5.89
N ASP A 4 21.21 -14.23 5.91
CA ASP A 4 22.48 -14.69 5.38
C ASP A 4 22.53 -14.65 3.84
N LYS A 5 21.37 -14.50 3.19
CA LYS A 5 21.23 -14.48 1.73
C LYS A 5 20.92 -13.11 1.15
N GLN A 6 20.86 -12.05 1.96
CA GLN A 6 20.44 -10.73 1.49
C GLN A 6 21.26 -10.21 0.32
N THR A 7 22.56 -10.47 0.28
CA THR A 7 23.40 -10.06 -0.85
C THR A 7 23.00 -10.74 -2.15
N GLU A 8 22.77 -12.06 -2.11
CA GLU A 8 22.33 -12.83 -3.28
C GLU A 8 20.91 -12.43 -3.72
N ILE A 9 20.00 -12.24 -2.77
CA ILE A 9 18.61 -11.86 -3.04
C ILE A 9 18.57 -10.47 -3.68
N LYS A 10 19.32 -9.50 -3.17
CA LYS A 10 19.40 -8.15 -3.72
C LYS A 10 19.97 -8.14 -5.15
N ASP A 11 21.01 -8.92 -5.42
CA ASP A 11 21.56 -9.10 -6.77
C ASP A 11 20.53 -9.70 -7.73
N LYS A 12 19.85 -10.75 -7.30
CA LYS A 12 18.78 -11.40 -8.08
C LYS A 12 17.61 -10.43 -8.34
N TYR A 13 17.20 -9.68 -7.33
CA TYR A 13 16.12 -8.70 -7.41
C TYR A 13 16.45 -7.61 -8.45
N GLY A 14 17.64 -7.05 -8.42
CA GLY A 14 18.11 -6.07 -9.42
C GLY A 14 18.12 -6.64 -10.84
N LYS A 15 18.59 -7.88 -11.02
CA LYS A 15 18.56 -8.57 -12.32
C LYS A 15 17.14 -8.80 -12.84
N VAL A 16 16.21 -9.18 -11.98
CA VAL A 16 14.79 -9.37 -12.35
C VAL A 16 14.19 -8.03 -12.79
N TRP A 17 14.39 -6.96 -12.01
CA TRP A 17 13.88 -5.63 -12.37
C TRP A 17 14.52 -5.08 -13.65
N THR A 18 15.80 -5.32 -13.88
CA THR A 18 16.45 -4.94 -15.13
C THR A 18 15.79 -5.62 -16.34
N GLN A 19 15.45 -6.92 -16.24
CA GLN A 19 14.77 -7.65 -17.32
C GLN A 19 13.35 -7.13 -17.55
N ILE A 20 12.58 -6.91 -16.48
CA ILE A 20 11.22 -6.35 -16.58
C ILE A 20 11.29 -4.95 -17.21
N ALA A 21 12.15 -4.09 -16.68
CA ALA A 21 12.27 -2.72 -17.14
C ALA A 21 12.72 -2.63 -18.60
N ASP A 22 13.70 -3.42 -19.01
CA ASP A 22 14.15 -3.48 -20.41
C ASP A 22 13.06 -3.97 -21.34
N ARG A 23 12.30 -5.00 -20.94
CA ARG A 23 11.16 -5.54 -21.73
C ARG A 23 10.08 -4.49 -21.98
N PHE A 24 9.82 -3.61 -21.03
CA PHE A 24 8.69 -2.67 -21.06
C PHE A 24 9.13 -1.20 -21.21
N LYS A 25 10.39 -0.91 -21.52
CA LYS A 25 10.93 0.45 -21.57
C LYS A 25 10.28 1.39 -22.59
N ASP A 26 9.71 0.82 -23.66
CA ASP A 26 9.06 1.59 -24.74
C ASP A 26 7.57 1.83 -24.50
N TYR A 27 6.97 1.24 -23.45
CA TYR A 27 5.63 1.58 -23.03
C TYR A 27 5.60 3.00 -22.42
N ASP A 28 4.51 3.69 -22.66
CA ASP A 28 4.36 5.09 -22.26
C ASP A 28 4.12 5.28 -20.75
N GLN A 29 3.76 6.50 -20.35
CA GLN A 29 3.57 6.91 -18.95
C GLN A 29 2.34 6.28 -18.26
N HIS A 30 1.46 5.59 -18.99
CA HIS A 30 0.32 4.87 -18.38
C HIS A 30 0.77 3.58 -17.67
N LEU A 31 1.95 3.06 -18.01
CA LEU A 31 2.55 1.94 -17.29
C LEU A 31 3.38 2.46 -16.10
N ILE A 32 3.00 2.04 -14.91
CA ILE A 32 3.70 2.32 -13.65
C ILE A 32 4.35 1.01 -13.19
N PHE A 33 5.55 1.09 -12.63
CA PHE A 33 6.18 -0.05 -11.96
C PHE A 33 6.09 0.09 -10.46
N GLU A 34 5.70 -0.99 -9.78
CA GLU A 34 5.69 -1.09 -8.34
C GLU A 34 6.79 -2.05 -7.87
N SER A 35 7.58 -1.62 -6.90
CA SER A 35 8.79 -2.29 -6.44
C SER A 35 8.52 -3.66 -5.84
N MET A 36 7.63 -3.72 -4.87
CA MET A 36 7.29 -4.91 -4.06
C MET A 36 5.83 -4.81 -3.63
N ASN A 37 5.30 -5.91 -3.11
CA ASN A 37 4.01 -5.93 -2.44
C ASN A 37 4.20 -5.79 -0.90
N GLU A 38 3.57 -6.64 -0.12
CA GLU A 38 3.58 -6.65 1.35
C GLU A 38 4.77 -7.47 1.88
N GLU A 39 5.92 -6.85 2.03
CA GLU A 39 7.11 -7.49 2.57
C GLU A 39 7.17 -7.31 4.09
N PHE A 40 7.10 -8.40 4.83
CA PHE A 40 6.99 -8.38 6.30
C PHE A 40 7.65 -9.58 7.01
N ASN A 41 8.44 -10.38 6.31
CA ASN A 41 9.16 -11.55 6.84
C ASN A 41 8.27 -12.53 7.65
N ASN A 42 7.02 -12.74 7.22
CA ASN A 42 5.98 -13.52 7.94
C ASN A 42 5.66 -13.00 9.35
N ASP A 43 6.05 -11.78 9.68
CA ASP A 43 5.74 -11.11 10.94
C ASP A 43 5.09 -9.75 10.67
N TYR A 44 3.81 -9.61 10.99
CA TYR A 44 3.08 -8.34 10.88
C TYR A 44 3.42 -7.35 12.00
N GLY A 45 4.36 -7.70 12.86
CA GLY A 45 4.84 -6.86 13.94
C GLY A 45 5.66 -5.66 13.46
N LYS A 46 6.05 -4.85 14.42
CA LYS A 46 6.92 -3.68 14.20
C LYS A 46 8.26 -4.12 13.59
N PRO A 47 8.67 -3.52 12.45
CA PRO A 47 9.95 -3.81 11.85
C PRO A 47 11.10 -3.30 12.73
N ASP A 48 12.21 -4.01 12.72
CA ASP A 48 13.47 -3.59 13.32
C ASP A 48 14.29 -2.73 12.34
N GLU A 49 15.44 -2.25 12.78
CA GLU A 49 16.35 -1.43 11.96
C GLU A 49 16.81 -2.17 10.69
N LYS A 50 17.06 -3.47 10.80
CA LYS A 50 17.51 -4.32 9.70
C LYS A 50 16.43 -4.51 8.64
N ALA A 51 15.17 -4.61 9.04
CA ALA A 51 14.02 -4.66 8.14
C ALA A 51 13.95 -3.37 7.29
N TYR A 52 14.15 -2.20 7.91
CA TYR A 52 14.21 -0.93 7.19
C TYR A 52 15.41 -0.83 6.26
N ASP A 53 16.59 -1.24 6.69
CA ASP A 53 17.79 -1.24 5.84
C ASP A 53 17.57 -2.10 4.59
N ASN A 54 16.91 -3.24 4.74
CA ASN A 54 16.60 -4.11 3.63
C ASN A 54 15.58 -3.46 2.68
N ILE A 55 14.43 -3.00 3.18
CA ILE A 55 13.38 -2.38 2.34
C ILE A 55 13.92 -1.14 1.61
N ASN A 56 14.65 -0.28 2.30
CA ASN A 56 15.28 0.89 1.70
C ASN A 56 16.29 0.51 0.61
N ALA A 57 17.06 -0.55 0.83
CA ALA A 57 18.03 -1.05 -0.17
C ALA A 57 17.31 -1.65 -1.39
N TYR A 58 16.25 -2.43 -1.21
CA TYR A 58 15.46 -2.96 -2.32
C TYR A 58 14.83 -1.84 -3.15
N ASN A 59 14.25 -0.84 -2.51
CA ASN A 59 13.67 0.31 -3.20
C ASN A 59 14.74 1.10 -3.99
N GLN A 60 15.96 1.28 -3.45
CA GLN A 60 17.04 1.92 -4.19
C GLN A 60 17.49 1.08 -5.39
N ILE A 61 17.67 -0.25 -5.21
CA ILE A 61 18.04 -1.17 -6.29
C ILE A 61 16.99 -1.14 -7.41
N PHE A 62 15.72 -1.12 -7.06
CA PHE A 62 14.62 -1.01 -8.02
C PHE A 62 14.72 0.27 -8.85
N VAL A 63 14.81 1.42 -8.20
CA VAL A 63 14.93 2.71 -8.89
C VAL A 63 16.13 2.72 -9.83
N ASP A 64 17.30 2.33 -9.35
CA ASP A 64 18.54 2.33 -10.15
C ASP A 64 18.42 1.37 -11.33
N SER A 65 17.93 0.15 -11.11
CA SER A 65 17.74 -0.86 -12.16
C SER A 65 16.79 -0.40 -13.25
N VAL A 66 15.66 0.20 -12.88
CA VAL A 66 14.69 0.70 -13.86
C VAL A 66 15.26 1.87 -14.65
N ARG A 67 15.83 2.87 -13.99
CA ARG A 67 16.40 4.06 -14.67
C ARG A 67 17.53 3.71 -15.62
N ALA A 68 18.36 2.73 -15.28
CA ALA A 68 19.51 2.30 -16.10
C ALA A 68 19.09 1.73 -17.46
N THR A 69 17.86 1.27 -17.65
CA THR A 69 17.38 0.73 -18.93
C THR A 69 17.04 1.81 -19.96
N GLY A 70 16.95 3.08 -19.56
CA GLY A 70 16.74 4.20 -20.46
C GLY A 70 15.34 4.28 -21.07
N SER A 71 15.21 4.95 -22.24
CA SER A 71 13.94 5.17 -22.96
C SER A 71 12.87 5.80 -22.05
N ASN A 72 11.61 5.35 -22.09
CA ASN A 72 10.54 5.89 -21.27
C ASN A 72 10.72 5.63 -19.77
N ASN A 73 11.58 4.67 -19.40
CA ASN A 73 11.90 4.40 -18.00
C ASN A 73 12.67 5.53 -17.32
N GLU A 74 13.34 6.41 -18.07
CA GLU A 74 13.96 7.63 -17.53
C GLU A 74 12.95 8.63 -16.94
N LYS A 75 11.67 8.53 -17.31
CA LYS A 75 10.57 9.42 -16.87
C LYS A 75 9.39 8.69 -16.26
N ARG A 76 9.45 7.35 -16.19
CA ARG A 76 8.38 6.50 -15.67
C ARG A 76 8.11 6.79 -14.18
N TRP A 77 6.85 6.78 -13.80
CA TRP A 77 6.47 6.76 -12.41
C TRP A 77 6.83 5.43 -11.76
N LEU A 78 7.44 5.49 -10.60
CA LEU A 78 7.86 4.34 -9.79
C LEU A 78 7.14 4.40 -8.45
N LEU A 79 6.48 3.30 -8.07
CA LEU A 79 5.69 3.17 -6.85
C LEU A 79 6.46 2.32 -5.84
N LEU A 80 6.65 2.83 -4.64
CA LEU A 80 7.53 2.26 -3.62
C LEU A 80 6.79 2.02 -2.31
N PRO A 81 6.76 0.78 -1.80
CA PRO A 81 6.21 0.48 -0.47
C PRO A 81 7.24 0.72 0.63
N GLY A 82 6.73 1.03 1.84
CA GLY A 82 7.43 0.80 3.08
C GLY A 82 7.22 -0.63 3.59
N TRP A 83 7.61 -0.91 4.84
CA TRP A 83 7.45 -2.22 5.45
C TRP A 83 5.98 -2.63 5.49
N ASN A 84 5.69 -3.80 4.91
CA ASN A 84 4.34 -4.37 4.82
C ASN A 84 3.27 -3.40 4.27
N THR A 85 3.66 -2.43 3.42
CA THR A 85 2.76 -1.37 2.94
C THR A 85 1.96 -0.64 4.04
N ASN A 86 2.37 -0.80 5.30
CA ASN A 86 1.70 -0.22 6.45
C ASN A 86 1.96 1.28 6.55
N ILE A 87 0.91 2.07 6.79
CA ILE A 87 1.00 3.54 6.84
C ILE A 87 1.91 4.01 7.97
N ASP A 88 1.74 3.50 9.19
CA ASP A 88 2.55 3.93 10.33
C ASP A 88 4.02 3.60 10.12
N TYR A 89 4.32 2.40 9.59
CA TYR A 89 5.70 1.98 9.33
C TYR A 89 6.35 2.70 8.13
N THR A 90 5.55 3.31 7.27
CA THR A 90 6.02 4.07 6.11
C THR A 90 6.14 5.57 6.41
N ALA A 91 5.22 6.13 7.16
CA ALA A 91 5.08 7.58 7.36
C ALA A 91 5.38 8.05 8.80
N GLY A 92 5.39 7.16 9.79
CA GLY A 92 5.58 7.52 11.19
C GLY A 92 7.01 7.98 11.52
N ASP A 93 7.15 8.95 12.43
CA ASP A 93 8.45 9.54 12.81
C ASP A 93 9.38 8.57 13.55
N ASP A 94 8.82 7.54 14.20
CA ASP A 94 9.58 6.52 14.93
C ASP A 94 10.18 5.45 14.01
N TYR A 95 10.00 5.59 12.69
CA TYR A 95 10.34 4.60 11.69
C TYR A 95 11.30 5.15 10.64
N ASN A 96 12.06 4.28 10.00
CA ASN A 96 13.21 4.67 9.18
C ASN A 96 13.03 4.38 7.68
N PHE A 97 11.79 4.52 7.17
CA PHE A 97 11.56 4.47 5.73
C PHE A 97 12.25 5.65 5.04
N LYS A 98 12.95 5.39 3.95
CA LYS A 98 13.68 6.40 3.17
C LYS A 98 13.26 6.36 1.71
N ILE A 99 12.88 7.51 1.19
CA ILE A 99 12.66 7.65 -0.25
C ILE A 99 14.02 7.55 -0.95
N PRO A 100 14.18 6.64 -1.95
CA PRO A 100 15.45 6.51 -2.67
C PRO A 100 15.86 7.78 -3.39
N THR A 101 17.14 7.90 -3.66
CA THR A 101 17.65 8.89 -4.63
C THR A 101 17.27 8.46 -6.05
N ASP A 102 16.82 9.40 -6.88
CA ASP A 102 16.42 9.15 -8.26
C ASP A 102 17.27 9.96 -9.26
N LYS A 103 18.59 9.69 -9.26
CA LYS A 103 19.57 10.40 -10.10
C LYS A 103 19.40 10.08 -11.59
N GLY A 104 18.83 8.95 -11.93
CA GLY A 104 18.57 8.52 -13.31
C GLY A 104 17.31 9.12 -13.92
N CYS A 105 16.49 9.80 -13.15
CA CYS A 105 15.27 10.44 -13.64
C CYS A 105 15.62 11.66 -14.53
N LYS A 106 15.05 11.68 -15.73
CA LYS A 106 15.17 12.80 -16.70
C LYS A 106 13.85 13.55 -16.91
N ALA A 107 12.91 13.38 -16.02
CA ALA A 107 11.67 14.16 -16.04
C ALA A 107 11.86 15.52 -15.33
N ASP A 108 11.02 16.48 -15.68
CA ASP A 108 10.84 17.67 -14.87
C ASP A 108 10.06 17.31 -13.60
N GLY A 109 10.73 17.39 -12.43
CA GLY A 109 10.16 17.04 -11.15
C GLY A 109 10.26 15.56 -10.80
N LYS A 110 9.64 15.20 -9.65
CA LYS A 110 9.70 13.88 -9.07
C LYS A 110 8.90 12.86 -9.88
N ARG A 111 9.37 11.63 -9.89
CA ARG A 111 8.69 10.48 -10.51
C ARG A 111 8.64 9.26 -9.58
N ILE A 112 8.64 9.51 -8.29
CA ILE A 112 8.44 8.50 -7.25
C ILE A 112 7.10 8.74 -6.59
N MET A 113 6.35 7.66 -6.38
CA MET A 113 5.10 7.58 -5.62
C MET A 113 5.28 6.61 -4.45
N ILE A 114 4.50 6.79 -3.41
CA ILE A 114 4.51 5.92 -2.21
C ILE A 114 3.29 5.00 -2.25
N SER A 115 3.54 3.69 -2.04
CA SER A 115 2.52 2.65 -1.93
C SER A 115 2.25 2.33 -0.47
N VAL A 116 0.98 2.31 -0.11
CA VAL A 116 0.49 1.81 1.16
C VAL A 116 -0.79 1.00 0.94
N HIS A 117 -1.10 0.09 1.88
CA HIS A 117 -2.38 -0.63 1.91
C HIS A 117 -3.19 -0.20 3.13
N TYR A 118 -4.51 -0.37 3.06
CA TYR A 118 -5.38 0.03 4.16
C TYR A 118 -6.49 -0.99 4.41
N TYR A 119 -6.36 -1.72 5.49
CA TYR A 119 -7.34 -2.71 5.94
C TYR A 119 -7.75 -2.52 7.42
N ASP A 120 -7.52 -1.33 7.96
CA ASP A 120 -7.88 -1.04 9.35
C ASP A 120 -9.36 -0.67 9.53
N PRO A 121 -9.98 -1.11 10.64
CA PRO A 121 -9.45 -2.08 11.58
C PRO A 121 -9.59 -3.53 11.07
N PHE A 122 -8.56 -4.33 11.20
CA PHE A 122 -8.48 -5.71 10.71
C PHE A 122 -9.69 -6.57 11.12
N ASN A 123 -10.15 -6.42 12.36
CA ASN A 123 -11.30 -7.19 12.85
C ASN A 123 -12.59 -6.91 12.07
N PHE A 124 -12.74 -5.70 11.52
CA PHE A 124 -13.88 -5.35 10.69
C PHE A 124 -13.68 -5.78 9.24
N THR A 125 -12.51 -5.56 8.67
CA THR A 125 -12.28 -5.72 7.22
C THR A 125 -11.94 -7.16 6.82
N ILE A 126 -11.06 -7.85 7.58
CA ILE A 126 -10.48 -9.14 7.17
C ILE A 126 -10.85 -10.28 8.12
N ASP A 127 -10.90 -10.03 9.45
CA ASP A 127 -11.06 -11.12 10.41
C ASP A 127 -12.38 -11.88 10.22
N GLU A 128 -12.27 -13.21 10.22
CA GLU A 128 -13.39 -14.15 10.06
C GLU A 128 -13.71 -14.93 11.33
N ASN A 129 -12.91 -14.72 12.37
CA ASN A 129 -12.94 -15.48 13.61
C ASN A 129 -13.97 -14.91 14.60
N LYS A 130 -13.85 -15.34 15.86
CA LYS A 130 -14.71 -14.87 16.94
C LYS A 130 -14.51 -13.39 17.29
N THR A 131 -13.37 -12.82 16.93
CA THR A 131 -13.03 -11.42 17.12
C THR A 131 -13.56 -10.51 16.01
N ALA A 132 -14.07 -11.09 14.92
CA ALA A 132 -14.64 -10.35 13.79
C ALA A 132 -15.68 -9.33 14.23
N LYS A 133 -15.54 -8.12 13.71
CA LYS A 133 -16.46 -7.00 13.91
C LYS A 133 -17.39 -6.87 12.73
N THR A 134 -18.58 -6.36 12.98
CA THR A 134 -19.63 -6.29 11.96
C THR A 134 -20.17 -4.90 11.75
N GLN A 135 -19.84 -3.97 12.62
CA GLN A 135 -20.23 -2.57 12.51
C GLN A 135 -19.01 -1.66 12.59
N TRP A 136 -19.07 -0.53 11.93
CA TRP A 136 -18.04 0.48 11.87
C TRP A 136 -18.63 1.89 11.76
N GLY A 137 -17.91 2.85 12.34
CA GLY A 137 -18.20 4.27 12.23
C GLY A 137 -19.34 4.73 13.14
N LYS A 138 -19.72 5.97 12.98
CA LYS A 138 -20.69 6.69 13.84
C LYS A 138 -22.08 6.07 13.92
N TYR A 139 -22.41 5.16 13.03
CA TYR A 139 -23.69 4.45 13.04
C TYR A 139 -23.59 3.10 13.78
N ALA A 140 -22.41 2.70 14.20
CA ALA A 140 -22.21 1.47 14.95
C ALA A 140 -22.81 1.58 16.36
N VAL A 141 -23.57 0.56 16.76
CA VAL A 141 -24.21 0.49 18.09
C VAL A 141 -23.80 -0.75 18.88
N LYS A 142 -23.23 -1.76 18.19
CA LYS A 142 -22.77 -3.02 18.79
C LYS A 142 -21.68 -3.67 17.93
N ASN A 143 -20.91 -4.55 18.52
CA ASN A 143 -19.91 -5.38 17.82
C ASN A 143 -19.01 -4.59 16.86
N TYR A 144 -18.43 -3.50 17.34
CA TYR A 144 -17.42 -2.68 16.65
C TYR A 144 -16.15 -2.55 17.50
N ASP A 145 -15.06 -2.17 16.88
CA ASP A 145 -13.83 -1.84 17.59
C ASP A 145 -13.89 -0.40 18.13
N ASN A 146 -13.21 -0.14 19.23
CA ASN A 146 -13.04 1.20 19.79
C ASN A 146 -11.86 1.98 19.18
N TRP A 147 -11.20 1.41 18.17
CA TRP A 147 -10.13 2.03 17.39
C TRP A 147 -10.39 1.84 15.89
N GLY A 148 -9.60 2.51 15.04
CA GLY A 148 -9.71 2.37 13.58
C GLY A 148 -11.02 2.95 13.02
N GLN A 149 -11.64 3.90 13.74
CA GLN A 149 -12.86 4.56 13.34
C GLN A 149 -12.57 5.79 12.45
N GLU A 150 -13.54 6.67 12.24
CA GLU A 150 -13.40 7.81 11.32
C GLU A 150 -12.23 8.73 11.67
N ASP A 151 -12.02 9.00 12.93
CA ASP A 151 -10.92 9.83 13.42
C ASP A 151 -9.54 9.23 13.13
N TYR A 152 -9.42 7.91 13.23
CA TYR A 152 -8.21 7.20 12.85
C TYR A 152 -7.96 7.28 11.35
N VAL A 153 -8.99 7.04 10.51
CA VAL A 153 -8.88 7.22 9.04
C VAL A 153 -8.42 8.63 8.71
N ASP A 154 -9.03 9.65 9.31
CA ASP A 154 -8.68 11.04 9.07
C ASP A 154 -7.21 11.32 9.44
N SER A 155 -6.74 10.79 10.58
CA SER A 155 -5.35 10.96 11.03
C SER A 155 -4.34 10.28 10.09
N GLN A 156 -4.65 9.07 9.63
CA GLN A 156 -3.80 8.33 8.69
C GLN A 156 -3.68 9.03 7.34
N MET A 157 -4.79 9.53 6.80
CA MET A 157 -4.77 10.27 5.54
C MET A 157 -4.05 11.63 5.68
N ALA A 158 -4.21 12.31 6.81
CA ALA A 158 -3.49 13.54 7.10
C ALA A 158 -1.97 13.29 7.23
N LEU A 159 -1.56 12.21 7.87
CA LEU A 159 -0.15 11.79 7.99
C LEU A 159 0.48 11.56 6.61
N LEU A 160 -0.21 10.84 5.72
CA LEU A 160 0.27 10.63 4.35
C LEU A 160 0.42 11.94 3.56
N ASN A 161 -0.53 12.86 3.73
CA ASN A 161 -0.43 14.19 3.12
C ASN A 161 0.79 14.95 3.68
N GLU A 162 0.93 15.02 5.00
CA GLU A 162 2.02 15.73 5.67
C GLU A 162 3.38 15.20 5.24
N LYS A 163 3.57 13.87 5.25
CA LYS A 163 4.89 13.27 5.01
C LYS A 163 5.27 13.19 3.51
N PHE A 164 4.29 13.06 2.63
CA PHE A 164 4.59 12.77 1.23
C PHE A 164 3.90 13.71 0.24
N VAL A 165 2.57 13.82 0.25
CA VAL A 165 1.82 14.57 -0.78
C VAL A 165 2.21 16.04 -0.79
N SER A 166 2.28 16.69 0.38
CA SER A 166 2.69 18.10 0.53
C SER A 166 4.13 18.35 0.06
N HIS A 167 4.95 17.31 0.00
CA HIS A 167 6.33 17.35 -0.48
C HIS A 167 6.46 16.93 -1.96
N GLY A 168 5.34 16.75 -2.66
CA GLY A 168 5.32 16.42 -4.10
C GLY A 168 5.59 14.94 -4.42
N TYR A 169 5.36 14.04 -3.47
CA TYR A 169 5.34 12.60 -3.68
C TYR A 169 3.90 12.10 -3.65
N PRO A 170 3.30 11.73 -4.79
CA PRO A 170 1.96 11.17 -4.79
C PRO A 170 1.89 9.89 -3.96
N VAL A 171 0.76 9.65 -3.31
CA VAL A 171 0.51 8.44 -2.51
C VAL A 171 -0.64 7.65 -3.13
N VAL A 172 -0.45 6.34 -3.22
CA VAL A 172 -1.46 5.39 -3.67
C VAL A 172 -1.73 4.39 -2.55
N ILE A 173 -2.98 4.30 -2.11
CA ILE A 173 -3.46 3.13 -1.39
C ILE A 173 -3.69 2.05 -2.44
N GLY A 174 -2.68 1.17 -2.63
CA GLY A 174 -2.65 0.15 -3.68
C GLY A 174 -3.66 -0.96 -3.44
N GLU A 175 -4.02 -1.18 -2.18
CA GLU A 175 -5.07 -2.12 -1.79
C GLU A 175 -5.87 -1.56 -0.62
N PHE A 176 -7.17 -1.66 -0.72
CA PHE A 176 -8.12 -1.51 0.40
C PHE A 176 -9.39 -2.29 0.10
N GLY A 177 -10.05 -2.76 1.14
CA GLY A 177 -11.30 -3.50 0.97
C GLY A 177 -11.77 -4.08 2.30
N ALA A 178 -12.97 -4.64 2.27
CA ALA A 178 -13.51 -5.40 3.37
C ALA A 178 -14.21 -6.64 2.83
N GLN A 179 -13.96 -7.79 3.42
CA GLN A 179 -14.57 -9.06 3.03
C GLN A 179 -16.08 -9.03 3.21
N ASP A 180 -16.82 -9.75 2.38
CA ASP A 180 -18.25 -9.96 2.57
C ASP A 180 -18.50 -10.90 3.75
N LYS A 181 -19.25 -10.43 4.73
CA LYS A 181 -19.70 -11.18 5.92
C LYS A 181 -21.23 -11.28 6.02
N THR A 182 -21.95 -10.94 4.95
CA THR A 182 -23.41 -10.83 4.94
C THR A 182 -24.12 -12.14 5.18
N GLU A 183 -23.51 -13.27 4.86
CA GLU A 183 -24.06 -14.60 5.16
C GLU A 183 -24.33 -14.79 6.67
N LYS A 184 -23.46 -14.22 7.51
CA LYS A 184 -23.61 -14.26 8.98
C LYS A 184 -24.27 -13.04 9.56
N PHE A 185 -24.14 -11.87 8.92
CA PHE A 185 -24.52 -10.56 9.44
C PHE A 185 -25.18 -9.72 8.35
N ALA A 186 -26.52 -9.77 8.29
CA ALA A 186 -27.30 -9.18 7.20
C ALA A 186 -27.11 -7.65 7.04
N ASP A 187 -26.81 -6.93 8.13
CA ASP A 187 -26.58 -5.48 8.14
C ASP A 187 -25.13 -5.06 7.79
N TYR A 188 -24.23 -6.04 7.62
CA TYR A 188 -22.81 -5.76 7.42
C TYR A 188 -22.51 -4.93 6.15
N ASN A 189 -23.22 -5.14 5.06
CA ASN A 189 -22.98 -4.44 3.81
C ASN A 189 -23.17 -2.92 3.91
N GLU A 190 -24.05 -2.43 4.75
CA GLU A 190 -24.23 -0.99 4.94
C GLU A 190 -23.00 -0.37 5.61
N PHE A 191 -22.42 -1.06 6.60
CA PHE A 191 -21.18 -0.63 7.25
C PHE A 191 -19.98 -0.78 6.35
N ARG A 192 -19.90 -1.87 5.57
CA ARG A 192 -18.86 -2.08 4.55
C ARG A 192 -18.84 -0.95 3.52
N ARG A 193 -20.02 -0.58 3.00
CA ARG A 193 -20.18 0.54 2.08
C ARG A 193 -19.79 1.87 2.72
N TYR A 194 -20.23 2.13 3.94
CA TYR A 194 -19.93 3.37 4.65
C TYR A 194 -18.41 3.50 4.94
N TRP A 195 -17.77 2.43 5.39
CA TRP A 195 -16.32 2.38 5.60
C TRP A 195 -15.54 2.72 4.32
N ALA A 196 -15.85 2.06 3.21
CA ALA A 196 -15.18 2.31 1.93
C ALA A 196 -15.43 3.75 1.43
N GLU A 197 -16.67 4.24 1.54
CA GLU A 197 -17.02 5.61 1.15
C GLU A 197 -16.26 6.64 1.99
N TYR A 198 -16.15 6.43 3.30
CA TYR A 198 -15.45 7.32 4.21
C TYR A 198 -13.96 7.37 3.88
N LEU A 199 -13.33 6.20 3.77
CA LEU A 199 -11.91 6.10 3.42
C LEU A 199 -11.59 6.82 2.09
N ILE A 200 -12.36 6.56 1.04
CA ILE A 200 -12.14 7.20 -0.27
C ILE A 200 -12.29 8.73 -0.19
N LYS A 201 -13.26 9.22 0.57
CA LYS A 201 -13.45 10.67 0.77
C LYS A 201 -12.30 11.30 1.55
N ALA A 202 -11.86 10.66 2.63
CA ALA A 202 -10.72 11.12 3.43
C ALA A 202 -9.42 11.10 2.62
N ALA A 203 -9.16 10.03 1.87
CA ALA A 203 -8.03 9.91 0.97
C ALA A 203 -8.03 11.02 -0.09
N LYS A 204 -9.15 11.21 -0.80
CA LYS A 204 -9.28 12.26 -1.80
C LYS A 204 -9.05 13.67 -1.23
N LYS A 205 -9.57 13.96 -0.05
CA LYS A 205 -9.36 15.24 0.65
C LYS A 205 -7.88 15.51 0.92
N ASN A 206 -7.09 14.46 1.13
CA ASN A 206 -5.66 14.54 1.40
C ASN A 206 -4.76 14.29 0.17
N GLY A 207 -5.33 14.22 -1.04
CA GLY A 207 -4.57 14.03 -2.29
C GLY A 207 -4.04 12.61 -2.48
N VAL A 208 -4.64 11.63 -1.81
CA VAL A 208 -4.29 10.20 -1.89
C VAL A 208 -5.25 9.49 -2.83
N VAL A 209 -4.72 8.61 -3.68
CA VAL A 209 -5.50 7.76 -4.62
C VAL A 209 -5.73 6.38 -4.00
N CYS A 210 -6.92 5.81 -4.22
CA CYS A 210 -7.28 4.48 -3.72
C CYS A 210 -7.55 3.52 -4.87
N VAL A 211 -7.03 2.29 -4.75
CA VAL A 211 -7.31 1.16 -5.65
C VAL A 211 -7.95 0.04 -4.83
N TYR A 212 -9.17 -0.33 -5.21
CA TYR A 212 -9.92 -1.36 -4.47
C TYR A 212 -9.37 -2.76 -4.76
N TRP A 213 -9.18 -3.55 -3.70
CA TRP A 213 -8.79 -4.95 -3.82
C TRP A 213 -10.01 -5.83 -4.11
N ASP A 214 -10.17 -6.25 -5.36
CA ASP A 214 -11.18 -7.23 -5.79
C ASP A 214 -10.50 -8.56 -6.11
N ASN A 215 -10.66 -9.55 -5.23
CA ASN A 215 -10.09 -10.89 -5.43
C ASN A 215 -10.89 -11.76 -6.43
N GLY A 216 -11.87 -11.18 -7.11
CA GLY A 216 -12.71 -11.88 -8.10
C GLY A 216 -13.77 -12.80 -7.51
N TYR A 217 -13.99 -12.77 -6.18
CA TYR A 217 -14.96 -13.60 -5.49
C TYR A 217 -16.00 -12.76 -4.75
N ASN A 218 -17.30 -12.96 -5.08
CA ASN A 218 -18.43 -12.20 -4.55
C ASN A 218 -19.19 -12.92 -3.42
N GLY A 219 -18.76 -14.12 -3.05
CA GLY A 219 -19.39 -14.90 -1.97
C GLY A 219 -18.89 -14.47 -0.59
N ASN A 220 -19.40 -15.14 0.43
CA ASN A 220 -18.95 -14.99 1.81
C ASN A 220 -17.41 -15.04 1.88
N LYS A 221 -16.82 -14.06 2.55
CA LYS A 221 -15.36 -13.82 2.65
C LYS A 221 -14.69 -13.28 1.38
N GLY A 222 -15.46 -13.01 0.32
CA GLY A 222 -14.95 -12.37 -0.89
C GLY A 222 -14.81 -10.86 -0.76
N PHE A 223 -13.94 -10.27 -1.56
CA PHE A 223 -13.82 -8.81 -1.70
C PHE A 223 -14.56 -8.29 -2.92
N GLY A 224 -15.07 -9.17 -3.79
CA GLY A 224 -15.72 -8.79 -5.03
C GLY A 224 -16.89 -7.83 -4.81
N ILE A 225 -16.99 -6.83 -5.69
CA ILE A 225 -18.06 -5.83 -5.72
C ILE A 225 -18.85 -5.87 -7.03
N ILE A 226 -18.36 -6.63 -8.01
CA ILE A 226 -18.99 -6.77 -9.32
C ILE A 226 -19.57 -8.17 -9.44
N ASN A 227 -20.85 -8.28 -9.70
CA ASN A 227 -21.47 -9.57 -10.05
C ASN A 227 -20.94 -10.01 -11.41
N ARG A 228 -20.28 -11.14 -11.43
CA ARG A 228 -19.73 -11.77 -12.64
C ARG A 228 -20.59 -12.95 -13.07
#